data_18514cc855c337133b62f3a4fd597ac6
#
_entry.id   18514cc855c337133b62f3a4fd597ac6
#
_cell.length_a   1.000
_cell.length_b   1.000
_cell.length_c   1.000
_cell.angle_alpha   90.00
_cell.angle_beta   90.00
_cell.angle_gamma   90.00
#
_symmetry.space_group_name_H-M   'P 1'
#
loop_
_entity.id
_entity.type
_entity.pdbx_description
1 polymer ?
#
loop_
_entity_poly.entity_id
_entity_poly.type
_entity_poly.pdbx_seq_one_letter_code
_entity_poly.pdbx_strand_id
1 'polypeptide(L)' 'MKFIADVNIPQSVIEELRIRKHDVLDSKQKLLFAPDTSLVEIARKERRIIQEYPTS' A
#
# COMPACT_ATOMS: atom_id res chain seq x y z
N MET A 1 -2.95 -4.01 -11.38
CA MET A 1 -3.61 -2.95 -10.58
C MET A 1 -2.61 -2.34 -9.62
N LYS A 2 -2.84 -1.11 -9.21
CA LYS A 2 -1.97 -0.41 -8.26
C LYS A 2 -2.62 -0.36 -6.90
N PHE A 3 -1.90 -0.77 -5.87
CA PHE A 3 -2.39 -0.78 -4.50
C PHE A 3 -1.45 -0.03 -3.57
N ILE A 4 -2.00 0.42 -2.45
CA ILE A 4 -1.21 0.83 -1.29
C ILE A 4 -1.62 -0.10 -0.16
N ALA A 5 -0.64 -0.79 0.42
CA ALA A 5 -0.88 -1.67 1.55
C ALA A 5 -0.78 -0.88 2.85
N ASP A 6 -1.85 -0.88 3.64
CA ASP A 6 -1.87 -0.27 4.96
C ASP A 6 -0.83 -0.95 5.87
N VAL A 7 -0.42 -0.25 6.91
CA VAL A 7 0.59 -0.70 7.87
C VAL A 7 0.21 -2.05 8.53
N ASN A 8 -1.08 -2.36 8.60
CA ASN A 8 -1.56 -3.61 9.19
C ASN A 8 -1.55 -4.82 8.24
N ILE A 9 -1.20 -4.62 6.98
CA ILE A 9 -1.14 -5.71 6.00
C ILE A 9 0.15 -6.51 6.25
N PRO A 10 0.05 -7.82 6.50
CA PRO A 10 1.24 -8.65 6.67
C PRO A 10 2.11 -8.66 5.42
N GLN A 11 3.43 -8.75 5.63
CA GLN A 11 4.39 -8.77 4.54
C GLN A 11 4.12 -9.93 3.55
N SER A 12 3.66 -11.06 4.07
CA SER A 12 3.33 -12.22 3.23
C SER A 12 2.23 -11.91 2.22
N VAL A 13 1.25 -11.10 2.62
CA VAL A 13 0.16 -10.68 1.72
C VAL A 13 0.68 -9.73 0.66
N ILE A 14 1.56 -8.80 1.05
CA ILE A 14 2.18 -7.86 0.10
C ILE A 14 2.97 -8.62 -0.95
N GLU A 15 3.75 -9.61 -0.52
CA GLU A 15 4.54 -10.43 -1.43
C GLU A 15 3.67 -11.24 -2.38
N GLU A 16 2.57 -11.78 -1.87
CA GLU A 16 1.61 -12.52 -2.70
C GLU A 16 1.03 -11.65 -3.79
N LEU A 17 0.64 -10.41 -3.46
CA LEU A 17 0.12 -9.47 -4.44
C LEU A 17 1.18 -9.11 -5.49
N ARG A 18 2.42 -8.96 -5.08
CA ARG A 18 3.52 -8.67 -6.00
C ARG A 18 3.80 -9.83 -6.94
N ILE A 19 3.73 -11.04 -6.42
CA ILE A 19 3.89 -12.26 -7.23
C ILE A 19 2.82 -12.30 -8.32
N ARG A 20 1.62 -11.84 -8.01
CA ARG A 20 0.51 -11.76 -8.98
C ARG A 20 0.63 -10.54 -9.90
N LYS A 21 1.78 -9.89 -9.91
CA LYS A 21 2.10 -8.75 -10.79
C LYS A 21 1.32 -7.49 -10.51
N HIS A 22 0.86 -7.31 -9.27
CA HIS A 22 0.26 -6.06 -8.86
C HIS A 22 1.34 -5.09 -8.38
N ASP A 23 1.15 -3.82 -8.64
CA ASP A 23 2.03 -2.77 -8.14
C ASP A 23 1.56 -2.40 -6.73
N VAL A 24 2.31 -2.80 -5.73
CA VAL A 24 1.95 -2.58 -4.32
C VAL A 24 2.97 -1.66 -3.66
N LEU A 25 2.51 -0.53 -3.18
CA LEU A 25 3.32 0.37 -2.37
C LEU A 25 3.06 0.02 -0.90
N ASP A 26 4.12 -0.34 -0.19
CA ASP A 26 4.05 -0.61 1.23
C ASP A 26 4.06 0.73 1.98
N SER A 27 3.10 0.95 2.87
CA SER A 27 3.03 2.18 3.65
C SER A 27 4.29 2.41 4.49
N LYS A 28 4.98 1.36 4.89
CA LYS A 28 6.24 1.48 5.61
C LYS A 28 7.33 2.09 4.74
N GLN A 29 7.35 1.76 3.45
CA GLN A 29 8.28 2.35 2.50
C GLN A 29 7.94 3.82 2.26
N LYS A 30 6.66 4.14 2.22
CA LYS A 30 6.19 5.52 2.08
C LYS A 30 6.74 6.41 3.19
N LEU A 31 6.82 5.91 4.41
CA LEU A 31 7.35 6.67 5.56
C LEU A 31 8.81 7.09 5.35
N LEU A 32 9.57 6.35 4.53
CA LEU A 32 10.97 6.67 4.26
C LEU A 32 11.13 7.83 3.27
N PHE A 33 10.24 7.94 2.28
CA PHE A 33 10.41 8.95 1.24
C PHE A 33 9.36 10.07 1.28
N ALA A 34 8.23 9.87 1.91
CA ALA A 34 7.18 10.88 1.99
C ALA A 34 6.42 10.80 3.32
N PRO A 35 7.12 11.03 4.46
CA PRO A 35 6.52 10.84 5.78
C PRO A 35 5.31 11.77 6.05
N ASP A 36 5.31 12.95 5.46
CA ASP A 36 4.26 13.94 5.71
C ASP A 36 3.09 13.86 4.71
N THR A 37 3.19 12.95 3.74
CA THR A 37 2.14 12.78 2.74
C THR A 37 1.20 11.67 3.17
N SER A 38 -0.10 11.93 3.18
CA SER A 38 -1.08 10.91 3.58
C SER A 38 -1.22 9.83 2.50
N LEU A 39 -1.65 8.64 2.93
CA LEU A 39 -1.90 7.53 2.00
C LEU A 39 -3.00 7.90 1.00
N VAL A 40 -4.00 8.66 1.46
CA VAL A 40 -5.10 9.11 0.60
C VAL A 40 -4.59 10.00 -0.52
N GLU A 41 -3.66 10.90 -0.22
CA GLU A 41 -3.08 11.77 -1.24
C GLU A 41 -2.32 10.98 -2.29
N ILE A 42 -1.52 10.00 -1.86
CA ILE A 42 -0.77 9.16 -2.78
C ILE A 42 -1.73 8.31 -3.62
N ALA A 43 -2.76 7.76 -2.99
CA ALA A 43 -3.75 6.95 -3.68
C ALA A 43 -4.44 7.74 -4.79
N ARG A 44 -4.81 8.99 -4.52
CA ARG A 44 -5.41 9.86 -5.51
C ARG A 44 -4.46 10.21 -6.64
N LYS A 45 -3.25 10.61 -6.27
CA LYS A 45 -2.26 11.10 -7.23
C LYS A 45 -1.81 9.99 -8.18
N GLU A 46 -1.61 8.80 -7.65
CA GLU A 46 -1.13 7.66 -8.42
C GLU A 46 -2.24 6.69 -8.83
N ARG A 47 -3.49 7.02 -8.49
CA ARG A 47 -4.66 6.18 -8.77
C ARG A 47 -4.50 4.77 -8.20
N ARG A 48 -4.09 4.71 -6.94
CA ARG A 48 -3.93 3.45 -6.22
C ARG A 48 -5.15 3.15 -5.39
N ILE A 49 -5.41 1.87 -5.19
CA ILE A 49 -6.46 1.39 -4.29
C ILE A 49 -5.82 1.17 -2.92
N ILE A 50 -6.41 1.75 -1.88
CA ILE A 50 -5.94 1.53 -0.52
C ILE A 50 -6.45 0.17 -0.06
N GLN A 51 -5.52 -0.72 0.26
CA GLN A 51 -5.84 -2.05 0.74
C GLN A 51 -5.72 -2.05 2.26
N GLU A 52 -6.84 -2.23 2.94
CA GLU A 52 -6.89 -2.32 4.40
C GLU A 52 -7.10 -3.76 4.81
N TYR A 53 -6.45 -4.16 5.89
CA TYR A 53 -6.66 -5.48 6.46
C TYR A 53 -7.92 -5.42 7.32
N PRO A 54 -8.89 -6.30 7.10
CA PRO A 54 -10.11 -6.25 7.90
C PRO A 54 -9.81 -6.54 9.37
N THR A 55 -10.13 -5.58 10.20
CA THR A 55 -10.06 -5.77 11.65
C THR A 55 -11.42 -6.24 12.11
N SER A 56 -11.48 -7.46 12.49
CA SER A 56 -12.72 -8.01 13.04
C SER A 56 -12.90 -7.57 14.49
#